data_b134cdcacf0facae7f85a5b020c1d912
#
_entry.id   b134cdcacf0facae7f85a5b020c1d912
#
_cell.length_a   1.000
_cell.length_b   1.000
_cell.length_c   1.000
_cell.angle_alpha   90.00
_cell.angle_beta   90.00
_cell.angle_gamma   90.00
#
_symmetry.space_group_name_H-M   'P 1'
#
loop_
_entity.id
_entity.type
_entity.pdbx_description
1 polymer ?
#
loop_
_entity_poly.entity_id
_entity_poly.type
_entity_poly.pdbx_seq_one_letter_code
_entity_poly.pdbx_strand_id
1 'polypeptide(L)'
;MERFRSLILCIILVAFATANYAQPIRKRQSTVRKTVTHKNYYALAIKAIKANNLAELDANIKHIGNIDSLIAADNYHAYTLLGYALLYKNKTATQKLIERKADIGCVCSDDVFTYDALYMAINNADMNLVKQLLALGTDPNQPYNEDGLCPLMMCCDLNNVPMASLLLESGAKADGVGNLGGDNVSFPLIVAVEKKNTNMVQLLLKHGAKRNVKNNTGQTPISIARSQKLAKIVKMLEKR
;
A
#
# COMPACT_ATOMS: atom_id res chain seq x y z
N MET A 1 -2.88 15.14 18.50
CA MET A 1 -4.03 14.23 18.54
C MET A 1 -4.58 13.83 17.16
N GLU A 2 -4.37 14.62 16.08
CA GLU A 2 -4.85 14.27 14.73
C GLU A 2 -4.01 13.22 13.99
N ARG A 3 -2.73 13.08 14.31
CA ARG A 3 -1.83 12.09 13.66
C ARG A 3 -2.11 10.62 14.04
N PHE A 4 -2.78 10.39 15.17
CA PHE A 4 -3.23 9.05 15.57
C PHE A 4 -4.52 8.61 14.85
N ARG A 5 -5.32 9.56 14.37
CA ARG A 5 -6.57 9.24 13.64
C ARG A 5 -6.33 8.64 12.26
N SER A 6 -5.26 9.02 11.57
CA SER A 6 -4.95 8.47 10.24
C SER A 6 -4.48 7.01 10.30
N LEU A 7 -3.72 6.64 11.34
CA LEU A 7 -3.31 5.26 11.55
C LEU A 7 -4.50 4.37 11.96
N ILE A 8 -5.40 4.91 12.79
CA ILE A 8 -6.63 4.24 13.22
C ILE A 8 -7.63 4.12 12.05
N LEU A 9 -7.65 5.06 11.10
CA LEU A 9 -8.53 4.97 9.93
C LEU A 9 -8.08 3.88 8.94
N CYS A 10 -6.79 3.65 8.77
CA CYS A 10 -6.28 2.49 8.02
C CYS A 10 -6.62 1.16 8.72
N ILE A 11 -6.57 1.13 10.06
CA ILE A 11 -6.95 -0.04 10.86
C ILE A 11 -8.47 -0.27 10.83
N ILE A 12 -9.29 0.78 10.81
CA ILE A 12 -10.76 0.68 10.80
C ILE A 12 -11.29 0.31 9.41
N LEU A 13 -10.68 0.76 8.31
CA LEU A 13 -11.06 0.36 6.95
C LEU A 13 -10.78 -1.12 6.68
N VAL A 14 -9.75 -1.69 7.29
CA VAL A 14 -9.47 -3.13 7.25
C VAL A 14 -10.44 -3.92 8.15
N ALA A 15 -10.84 -3.39 9.31
CA ALA A 15 -11.73 -4.07 10.24
C ALA A 15 -13.19 -4.19 9.77
N PHE A 16 -13.68 -3.31 8.89
CA PHE A 16 -15.04 -3.41 8.35
C PHE A 16 -15.18 -4.37 7.16
N ALA A 17 -14.06 -4.74 6.49
CA ALA A 17 -14.08 -5.70 5.39
C ALA A 17 -14.08 -7.17 5.86
N THR A 18 -13.75 -7.44 7.13
CA THR A 18 -13.55 -8.83 7.61
C THR A 18 -14.77 -9.51 8.20
N ALA A 19 -15.96 -8.87 8.20
CA ALA A 19 -17.13 -9.41 8.90
C ALA A 19 -17.94 -10.48 8.13
N ASN A 20 -17.71 -10.68 6.81
CA ASN A 20 -18.40 -11.73 6.06
C ASN A 20 -17.56 -12.18 4.85
N TYR A 21 -17.05 -13.36 4.91
CA TYR A 21 -16.82 -14.38 3.87
C TYR A 21 -15.52 -15.17 4.08
N ALA A 22 -15.71 -16.36 4.63
CA ALA A 22 -14.69 -17.40 4.62
C ALA A 22 -14.79 -18.22 3.33
N GLN A 23 -13.77 -18.14 2.47
CA GLN A 23 -13.41 -19.19 1.54
C GLN A 23 -11.88 -19.31 1.49
N PRO A 24 -11.31 -20.53 1.40
CA PRO A 24 -9.91 -20.75 1.73
C PRO A 24 -9.00 -20.53 0.51
N ILE A 25 -8.33 -19.39 0.45
CA ILE A 25 -7.13 -19.25 -0.38
C ILE A 25 -5.99 -19.95 0.36
N ARG A 26 -5.26 -20.81 -0.36
CA ARG A 26 -4.20 -21.67 0.16
C ARG A 26 -3.30 -20.93 1.16
N LYS A 27 -3.43 -21.25 2.44
CA LYS A 27 -2.52 -20.86 3.51
C LYS A 27 -1.10 -21.29 3.14
N ARG A 28 -0.23 -20.34 2.80
CA ARG A 28 1.20 -20.53 3.04
C ARG A 28 1.38 -20.41 4.54
N GLN A 29 1.43 -21.55 5.23
CA GLN A 29 1.74 -21.60 6.65
C GLN A 29 3.12 -20.97 6.88
N SER A 30 3.14 -19.76 7.43
CA SER A 30 4.35 -19.20 8.03
C SER A 30 4.61 -19.99 9.31
N THR A 31 5.60 -20.87 9.25
CA THR A 31 6.08 -21.59 10.43
C THR A 31 6.77 -20.61 11.36
N VAL A 32 6.04 -20.08 12.33
CA VAL A 32 6.63 -19.37 13.46
C VAL A 32 7.40 -20.40 14.30
N ARG A 33 8.69 -20.54 14.04
CA ARG A 33 9.58 -21.35 14.88
C ARG A 33 9.84 -20.59 16.17
N LYS A 34 9.27 -21.05 17.28
CA LYS A 34 9.75 -20.74 18.64
C LYS A 34 11.15 -21.33 18.80
N THR A 35 12.19 -20.52 18.73
CA THR A 35 13.55 -20.90 19.10
C THR A 35 13.88 -20.33 20.48
N VAL A 36 14.12 -21.25 21.41
CA VAL A 36 14.54 -20.99 22.78
C VAL A 36 16.03 -20.61 22.81
N THR A 37 16.38 -19.57 23.59
CA THR A 37 17.74 -19.25 24.12
C THR A 37 18.85 -18.80 23.15
N HIS A 38 18.57 -18.09 22.07
CA HIS A 38 19.55 -17.20 21.47
C HIS A 38 19.15 -15.75 21.72
N LYS A 39 20.16 -14.88 22.02
CA LYS A 39 20.00 -13.42 22.08
C LYS A 39 19.09 -13.04 20.93
N ASN A 40 17.92 -12.46 21.23
CA ASN A 40 16.93 -12.18 20.18
C ASN A 40 17.41 -11.01 19.31
N TYR A 41 18.26 -11.32 18.34
CA TYR A 41 18.86 -10.33 17.45
C TYR A 41 17.85 -9.57 16.63
N TYR A 42 16.69 -10.17 16.32
CA TYR A 42 15.59 -9.44 15.67
C TYR A 42 15.04 -8.33 16.57
N ALA A 43 14.76 -8.63 17.85
CA ALA A 43 14.27 -7.61 18.78
C ALA A 43 15.31 -6.48 18.97
N LEU A 44 16.60 -6.82 19.02
CA LEU A 44 17.67 -5.81 19.10
C LEU A 44 17.78 -4.99 17.81
N ALA A 45 17.64 -5.61 16.64
CA ALA A 45 17.62 -4.90 15.36
C ALA A 45 16.41 -3.95 15.26
N ILE A 46 15.22 -4.40 15.66
CA ILE A 46 14.01 -3.57 15.70
C ILE A 46 14.20 -2.38 16.66
N LYS A 47 14.78 -2.62 17.85
CA LYS A 47 15.11 -1.55 18.80
C LYS A 47 16.10 -0.54 18.19
N ALA A 48 17.11 -1.02 17.49
CA ALA A 48 18.09 -0.18 16.79
C ALA A 48 17.42 0.65 15.68
N ILE A 49 16.49 0.07 14.90
CA ILE A 49 15.68 0.78 13.90
C ILE A 49 14.86 1.90 14.57
N LYS A 50 14.18 1.60 15.67
CA LYS A 50 13.40 2.60 16.43
C LYS A 50 14.27 3.74 16.95
N ALA A 51 15.47 3.42 17.41
CA ALA A 51 16.41 4.39 17.96
C ALA A 51 17.25 5.11 16.89
N ASN A 52 17.05 4.80 15.61
CA ASN A 52 17.88 5.27 14.50
C ASN A 52 19.39 5.00 14.71
N ASN A 53 19.72 3.87 15.32
CA ASN A 53 21.09 3.45 15.60
C ASN A 53 21.60 2.45 14.56
N LEU A 54 22.18 2.97 13.46
CA LEU A 54 22.64 2.13 12.36
C LEU A 54 23.81 1.21 12.73
N ALA A 55 24.69 1.63 13.67
CA ALA A 55 25.80 0.80 14.09
C ALA A 55 25.29 -0.45 14.84
N GLU A 56 24.32 -0.27 15.73
CA GLU A 56 23.69 -1.37 16.45
C GLU A 56 22.85 -2.25 15.51
N LEU A 57 22.16 -1.66 14.53
CA LEU A 57 21.45 -2.40 13.49
C LEU A 57 22.41 -3.31 12.72
N ASP A 58 23.52 -2.76 12.22
CA ASP A 58 24.55 -3.52 11.50
C ASP A 58 25.17 -4.64 12.35
N ALA A 59 25.43 -4.37 13.61
CA ALA A 59 25.96 -5.37 14.54
C ALA A 59 25.00 -6.55 14.73
N ASN A 60 23.70 -6.27 14.83
CA ASN A 60 22.70 -7.31 15.07
C ASN A 60 22.35 -8.09 13.80
N ILE A 61 22.26 -7.46 12.63
CA ILE A 61 21.93 -8.11 11.35
C ILE A 61 22.95 -9.22 11.01
N LYS A 62 24.23 -9.05 11.37
CA LYS A 62 25.27 -10.07 11.14
C LYS A 62 24.99 -11.43 11.80
N HIS A 63 24.15 -11.43 12.82
CA HIS A 63 23.75 -12.62 13.57
C HIS A 63 22.36 -13.14 13.19
N ILE A 64 21.69 -12.49 12.24
CA ILE A 64 20.37 -12.88 11.73
C ILE A 64 20.57 -13.70 10.46
N GLY A 65 20.06 -14.94 10.46
CA GLY A 65 20.21 -15.84 9.32
C GLY A 65 19.33 -15.45 8.11
N ASN A 66 18.17 -14.83 8.35
CA ASN A 66 17.28 -14.36 7.29
C ASN A 66 16.65 -13.01 7.69
N ILE A 67 17.10 -11.93 7.04
CA ILE A 67 16.61 -10.56 7.30
C ILE A 67 15.17 -10.33 6.84
N ASP A 68 14.64 -11.21 5.98
CA ASP A 68 13.29 -11.14 5.42
C ASP A 68 12.27 -11.97 6.20
N SER A 69 12.67 -12.49 7.38
CA SER A 69 11.71 -13.16 8.25
C SER A 69 10.65 -12.20 8.75
N LEU A 70 9.38 -12.60 8.65
CA LEU A 70 8.26 -11.89 9.25
C LEU A 70 8.28 -12.07 10.77
N ILE A 71 8.26 -10.96 11.48
CA ILE A 71 8.33 -10.89 12.95
C ILE A 71 7.03 -10.26 13.42
N ALA A 72 6.28 -10.97 14.27
CA ALA A 72 5.02 -10.48 14.79
C ALA A 72 5.20 -9.14 15.54
N ALA A 73 4.40 -8.16 15.18
CA ALA A 73 4.31 -6.87 15.85
C ALA A 73 3.18 -6.90 16.88
N ASP A 74 2.09 -7.56 16.54
CA ASP A 74 0.90 -7.78 17.36
C ASP A 74 0.23 -9.11 16.96
N ASN A 75 -1.03 -9.30 17.34
CA ASN A 75 -1.77 -10.53 17.02
C ASN A 75 -2.17 -10.65 15.54
N TYR A 76 -2.12 -9.56 14.79
CA TYR A 76 -2.64 -9.47 13.42
C TYR A 76 -1.58 -9.12 12.38
N HIS A 77 -0.49 -8.46 12.80
CA HIS A 77 0.50 -7.93 11.89
C HIS A 77 1.89 -8.49 12.16
N ALA A 78 2.59 -8.78 11.07
CA ALA A 78 3.99 -9.15 11.09
C ALA A 78 4.76 -8.34 10.04
N TYR A 79 6.00 -7.97 10.35
CA TYR A 79 6.87 -7.18 9.48
C TYR A 79 8.23 -7.82 9.35
N THR A 80 8.87 -7.68 8.19
CA THR A 80 10.30 -7.90 8.05
C THR A 80 11.09 -6.76 8.72
N LEU A 81 12.40 -6.85 8.81
CA LEU A 81 13.21 -5.72 9.29
C LEU A 81 13.02 -4.48 8.40
N LEU A 82 12.92 -4.66 7.08
CA LEU A 82 12.60 -3.58 6.15
C LEU A 82 11.21 -3.02 6.43
N GLY A 83 10.23 -3.87 6.67
CA GLY A 83 8.88 -3.47 7.06
C GLY A 83 8.86 -2.62 8.34
N TYR A 84 9.63 -3.02 9.36
CA TYR A 84 9.79 -2.20 10.57
C TYR A 84 10.46 -0.85 10.30
N ALA A 85 11.48 -0.80 9.43
CA ALA A 85 12.12 0.47 9.06
C ALA A 85 11.12 1.41 8.36
N LEU A 86 10.27 0.88 7.50
CA LEU A 86 9.19 1.61 6.82
C LEU A 86 8.09 2.05 7.80
N LEU A 87 7.69 1.18 8.72
CA LEU A 87 6.69 1.47 9.76
C LEU A 87 7.14 2.63 10.65
N TYR A 88 8.41 2.64 11.07
CA TYR A 88 8.98 3.72 11.87
C TYR A 88 9.50 4.90 11.05
N LYS A 89 9.30 4.90 9.73
CA LYS A 89 9.75 5.95 8.80
C LYS A 89 11.25 6.26 8.91
N ASN A 90 12.04 5.24 9.25
CA ASN A 90 13.48 5.36 9.38
C ASN A 90 14.15 5.20 8.01
N LYS A 91 14.38 6.34 7.33
CA LYS A 91 14.93 6.37 5.97
C LYS A 91 16.32 5.76 5.88
N THR A 92 17.15 5.99 6.88
CA THR A 92 18.54 5.50 6.89
C THR A 92 18.58 3.97 7.08
N ALA A 93 17.76 3.44 7.98
CA ALA A 93 17.62 1.98 8.13
C ALA A 93 16.98 1.35 6.88
N THR A 94 15.97 2.00 6.29
CA THR A 94 15.34 1.54 5.04
C THR A 94 16.37 1.43 3.93
N GLN A 95 17.14 2.49 3.69
CA GLN A 95 18.18 2.49 2.66
C GLN A 95 19.23 1.40 2.90
N LYS A 96 19.67 1.27 4.15
CA LYS A 96 20.64 0.23 4.54
C LYS A 96 20.15 -1.19 4.30
N LEU A 97 18.87 -1.46 4.58
CA LEU A 97 18.29 -2.79 4.36
C LEU A 97 18.10 -3.09 2.87
N ILE A 98 17.70 -2.09 2.06
CA ILE A 98 17.64 -2.22 0.60
C ILE A 98 19.04 -2.50 0.02
N GLU A 99 20.09 -1.78 0.46
CA GLU A 99 21.48 -2.03 0.06
C GLU A 99 21.95 -3.45 0.42
N ARG A 100 21.41 -4.01 1.50
CA ARG A 100 21.64 -5.41 1.90
C ARG A 100 20.76 -6.41 1.17
N LYS A 101 20.04 -5.97 0.14
CA LYS A 101 19.14 -6.78 -0.70
C LYS A 101 18.00 -7.43 0.09
N ALA A 102 17.49 -6.74 1.12
CA ALA A 102 16.25 -7.15 1.76
C ALA A 102 15.12 -7.24 0.72
N ASP A 103 14.27 -8.24 0.87
CA ASP A 103 13.13 -8.45 -0.03
C ASP A 103 12.16 -7.27 0.05
N ILE A 104 11.96 -6.61 -1.08
CA ILE A 104 11.02 -5.49 -1.23
C ILE A 104 9.61 -5.94 -1.61
N GLY A 105 9.43 -7.19 -2.01
CA GLY A 105 8.17 -7.76 -2.47
C GLY A 105 7.25 -8.24 -1.33
N CYS A 106 7.80 -8.46 -0.14
CA CYS A 106 7.00 -8.82 1.04
C CYS A 106 7.63 -8.21 2.29
N VAL A 107 7.14 -7.07 2.72
CA VAL A 107 7.69 -6.37 3.90
C VAL A 107 6.75 -6.38 5.09
N CYS A 108 5.45 -6.59 4.88
CA CYS A 108 4.50 -6.75 5.96
C CYS A 108 3.40 -7.73 5.56
N SER A 109 2.78 -8.33 6.54
CA SER A 109 1.64 -9.23 6.38
C SER A 109 0.64 -8.95 7.49
N ASP A 110 -0.64 -8.99 7.17
CA ASP A 110 -1.71 -9.21 8.14
C ASP A 110 -2.18 -10.67 8.05
N ASP A 111 -3.28 -11.00 8.73
CA ASP A 111 -3.79 -12.38 8.72
C ASP A 111 -4.26 -12.86 7.34
N VAL A 112 -4.47 -11.95 6.40
CA VAL A 112 -5.11 -12.22 5.10
C VAL A 112 -4.16 -11.94 3.93
N PHE A 113 -3.48 -10.79 3.95
CA PHE A 113 -2.69 -10.30 2.83
C PHE A 113 -1.23 -10.05 3.18
N THR A 114 -0.41 -10.00 2.13
CA THR A 114 0.98 -9.55 2.20
C THR A 114 1.14 -8.28 1.38
N TYR A 115 1.97 -7.36 1.87
CA TYR A 115 2.20 -6.08 1.26
C TYR A 115 3.69 -5.88 0.97
N ASP A 116 3.97 -5.23 -0.14
CA ASP A 116 5.31 -4.89 -0.58
C ASP A 116 5.81 -3.55 -0.01
N ALA A 117 7.07 -3.22 -0.29
CA ALA A 117 7.66 -1.96 0.12
C ALA A 117 6.99 -0.76 -0.55
N LEU A 118 6.44 -0.93 -1.77
CA LEU A 118 5.76 0.14 -2.50
C LEU A 118 4.47 0.56 -1.79
N TYR A 119 3.68 -0.40 -1.30
CA TYR A 119 2.51 -0.13 -0.45
C TYR A 119 2.87 0.77 0.74
N MET A 120 3.91 0.38 1.49
CA MET A 120 4.35 1.12 2.67
C MET A 120 4.91 2.51 2.32
N ALA A 121 5.64 2.63 1.20
CA ALA A 121 6.20 3.89 0.74
C ALA A 121 5.11 4.90 0.31
N ILE A 122 4.05 4.41 -0.35
CA ILE A 122 2.88 5.23 -0.73
C ILE A 122 2.14 5.71 0.53
N ASN A 123 1.87 4.82 1.48
CA ASN A 123 1.24 5.18 2.76
C ASN A 123 2.06 6.20 3.55
N ASN A 124 3.38 6.12 3.47
CA ASN A 124 4.28 7.08 4.09
C ASN A 124 4.41 8.39 3.31
N ALA A 125 3.82 8.48 2.11
CA ALA A 125 3.98 9.58 1.16
C ALA A 125 5.47 9.86 0.81
N ASP A 126 6.33 8.82 0.83
CA ASP A 126 7.76 8.96 0.52
C ASP A 126 8.01 8.82 -0.99
N MET A 127 7.89 9.95 -1.69
CA MET A 127 8.08 10.04 -3.14
C MET A 127 9.45 9.54 -3.62
N ASN A 128 10.50 9.78 -2.84
CA ASN A 128 11.85 9.36 -3.22
C ASN A 128 11.99 7.84 -3.14
N LEU A 129 11.45 7.25 -2.10
CA LEU A 129 11.44 5.80 -1.95
C LEU A 129 10.58 5.14 -3.03
N VAL A 130 9.41 5.70 -3.36
CA VAL A 130 8.58 5.19 -4.47
C VAL A 130 9.35 5.20 -5.79
N LYS A 131 10.04 6.31 -6.12
CA LYS A 131 10.91 6.37 -7.32
C LYS A 131 11.98 5.28 -7.31
N GLN A 132 12.64 5.09 -6.18
CA GLN A 132 13.69 4.07 -6.03
C GLN A 132 13.12 2.65 -6.20
N LEU A 133 11.99 2.34 -5.58
CA LEU A 133 11.36 1.01 -5.68
C LEU A 133 10.90 0.71 -7.11
N LEU A 134 10.31 1.68 -7.81
CA LEU A 134 9.95 1.54 -9.22
C LEU A 134 11.18 1.31 -10.11
N ALA A 135 12.29 2.01 -9.83
CA ALA A 135 13.55 1.80 -10.53
C ALA A 135 14.18 0.43 -10.24
N LEU A 136 13.89 -0.17 -9.08
CA LEU A 136 14.26 -1.54 -8.73
C LEU A 136 13.33 -2.61 -9.34
N GLY A 137 12.31 -2.20 -10.11
CA GLY A 137 11.43 -3.10 -10.83
C GLY A 137 10.17 -3.53 -10.07
N THR A 138 9.79 -2.82 -9.00
CA THR A 138 8.50 -3.08 -8.34
C THR A 138 7.35 -2.80 -9.31
N ASP A 139 6.37 -3.71 -9.38
CA ASP A 139 5.23 -3.57 -10.28
C ASP A 139 4.28 -2.45 -9.78
N PRO A 140 4.07 -1.36 -10.55
CA PRO A 140 3.14 -0.31 -10.18
C PRO A 140 1.66 -0.74 -10.25
N ASN A 141 1.39 -1.96 -10.70
CA ASN A 141 0.05 -2.54 -10.83
C ASN A 141 -0.19 -3.72 -9.85
N GLN A 142 0.70 -3.93 -8.88
CA GLN A 142 0.54 -5.00 -7.89
C GLN A 142 -0.81 -4.89 -7.18
N PRO A 143 -1.69 -5.92 -7.27
CA PRO A 143 -2.91 -5.92 -6.48
C PRO A 143 -2.62 -6.29 -5.02
N TYR A 144 -3.28 -5.62 -4.09
CA TYR A 144 -3.13 -5.84 -2.65
C TYR A 144 -4.32 -6.58 -2.02
N ASN A 145 -5.44 -6.66 -2.73
CA ASN A 145 -6.62 -7.43 -2.33
C ASN A 145 -7.48 -7.82 -3.54
N GLU A 146 -8.52 -8.60 -3.28
CA GLU A 146 -9.47 -9.09 -4.29
C GLU A 146 -10.38 -7.99 -4.84
N ASP A 147 -10.58 -6.89 -4.11
CA ASP A 147 -11.35 -5.73 -4.57
C ASP A 147 -10.59 -4.87 -5.60
N GLY A 148 -9.34 -5.23 -5.90
CA GLY A 148 -8.51 -4.53 -6.87
C GLY A 148 -7.78 -3.31 -6.29
N LEU A 149 -7.58 -3.26 -4.96
CA LEU A 149 -6.70 -2.26 -4.36
C LEU A 149 -5.31 -2.39 -4.96
N CYS A 150 -4.79 -1.29 -5.51
CA CYS A 150 -3.48 -1.23 -6.14
C CYS A 150 -2.80 0.13 -5.83
N PRO A 151 -1.50 0.29 -6.15
CA PRO A 151 -0.77 1.54 -5.90
C PRO A 151 -1.51 2.81 -6.34
N LEU A 152 -2.09 2.81 -7.54
CA LEU A 152 -2.82 3.98 -8.06
C LEU A 152 -4.12 4.26 -7.29
N MET A 153 -4.86 3.20 -6.92
CA MET A 153 -6.07 3.34 -6.08
C MET A 153 -5.73 3.98 -4.74
N MET A 154 -4.65 3.55 -4.09
CA MET A 154 -4.18 4.15 -2.83
C MET A 154 -3.90 5.64 -2.99
N CYS A 155 -3.24 6.04 -4.09
CA CYS A 155 -2.98 7.46 -4.36
C CYS A 155 -4.28 8.26 -4.55
N CYS A 156 -5.30 7.66 -5.19
CA CYS A 156 -6.61 8.30 -5.34
C CYS A 156 -7.31 8.48 -3.98
N ASP A 157 -7.27 7.46 -3.14
CA ASP A 157 -7.87 7.49 -1.80
C ASP A 157 -7.18 8.49 -0.87
N LEU A 158 -5.85 8.55 -0.93
CA LEU A 158 -5.02 9.50 -0.19
C LEU A 158 -5.01 10.92 -0.81
N ASN A 159 -5.70 11.15 -1.92
CA ASN A 159 -5.66 12.43 -2.66
C ASN A 159 -4.25 12.89 -3.08
N ASN A 160 -3.31 11.96 -3.25
CA ASN A 160 -1.92 12.27 -3.59
C ASN A 160 -1.70 12.33 -5.11
N VAL A 161 -2.04 13.46 -5.73
CA VAL A 161 -1.94 13.67 -7.17
C VAL A 161 -0.49 13.56 -7.69
N PRO A 162 0.53 14.12 -7.02
CA PRO A 162 1.92 13.96 -7.47
C PRO A 162 2.39 12.50 -7.49
N MET A 163 1.99 11.71 -6.47
CA MET A 163 2.33 10.29 -6.41
C MET A 163 1.61 9.49 -7.49
N ALA A 164 0.33 9.80 -7.75
CA ALA A 164 -0.45 9.20 -8.82
C ALA A 164 0.18 9.50 -10.21
N SER A 165 0.67 10.73 -10.43
CA SER A 165 1.38 11.10 -11.67
C SER A 165 2.63 10.24 -11.86
N LEU A 166 3.44 10.12 -10.81
CA LEU A 166 4.64 9.28 -10.84
C LEU A 166 4.32 7.83 -11.20
N LEU A 167 3.30 7.23 -10.58
CA LEU A 167 2.90 5.86 -10.86
C LEU A 167 2.41 5.69 -12.30
N LEU A 168 1.58 6.61 -12.80
CA LEU A 168 1.08 6.59 -14.19
C LEU A 168 2.22 6.73 -15.20
N GLU A 169 3.17 7.61 -14.94
CA GLU A 169 4.38 7.77 -15.76
C GLU A 169 5.29 6.53 -15.71
N SER A 170 5.20 5.74 -14.62
CA SER A 170 5.93 4.47 -14.44
C SER A 170 5.14 3.24 -14.92
N GLY A 171 4.03 3.41 -15.65
CA GLY A 171 3.29 2.31 -16.24
C GLY A 171 2.10 1.79 -15.42
N ALA A 172 1.66 2.52 -14.40
CA ALA A 172 0.40 2.19 -13.73
C ALA A 172 -0.79 2.35 -14.69
N LYS A 173 -1.71 1.40 -14.67
CA LYS A 173 -2.94 1.42 -15.47
C LYS A 173 -3.92 2.45 -14.89
N ALA A 174 -4.37 3.40 -15.70
CA ALA A 174 -5.28 4.45 -15.25
C ALA A 174 -6.66 3.92 -14.78
N ASP A 175 -7.05 2.74 -15.23
CA ASP A 175 -8.25 2.03 -14.78
C ASP A 175 -7.99 1.15 -13.53
N GLY A 176 -6.77 1.12 -13.02
CA GLY A 176 -6.34 0.18 -11.98
C GLY A 176 -6.23 -1.25 -12.51
N VAL A 177 -6.32 -2.24 -11.62
CA VAL A 177 -6.19 -3.67 -11.95
C VAL A 177 -7.52 -4.37 -12.18
N GLY A 178 -8.63 -3.68 -11.94
CA GLY A 178 -9.99 -4.23 -12.06
C GLY A 178 -10.39 -5.10 -10.87
N ASN A 179 -11.57 -5.74 -11.01
CA ASN A 179 -12.06 -6.69 -10.02
C ASN A 179 -11.34 -8.03 -10.14
N LEU A 180 -10.84 -8.53 -9.04
CA LEU A 180 -10.15 -9.83 -8.95
C LEU A 180 -10.99 -10.89 -8.22
N GLY A 181 -12.28 -10.63 -8.03
CA GLY A 181 -13.22 -11.53 -7.35
C GLY A 181 -13.80 -10.97 -6.06
N GLY A 182 -13.40 -9.76 -5.66
CA GLY A 182 -13.93 -9.10 -4.48
C GLY A 182 -15.33 -8.51 -4.68
N ASP A 183 -16.01 -8.25 -3.59
CA ASP A 183 -17.39 -7.72 -3.58
C ASP A 183 -17.45 -6.18 -3.78
N ASN A 184 -16.35 -5.47 -3.55
CA ASN A 184 -16.29 -4.02 -3.57
C ASN A 184 -15.51 -3.48 -4.76
N VAL A 185 -16.04 -3.71 -5.96
CA VAL A 185 -15.42 -3.21 -7.20
C VAL A 185 -15.37 -1.70 -7.20
N SER A 186 -14.18 -1.15 -7.31
CA SER A 186 -13.99 0.28 -7.51
C SER A 186 -12.90 0.54 -8.55
N PHE A 187 -12.83 1.78 -9.02
CA PHE A 187 -11.89 2.20 -10.05
C PHE A 187 -11.26 3.54 -9.64
N PRO A 188 -10.00 3.81 -10.01
CA PRO A 188 -9.33 5.09 -9.68
C PRO A 188 -10.17 6.32 -10.02
N LEU A 189 -10.85 6.31 -11.18
CA LEU A 189 -11.68 7.45 -11.61
C LEU A 189 -12.93 7.61 -10.73
N ILE A 190 -13.53 6.52 -10.27
CA ILE A 190 -14.68 6.57 -9.33
C ILE A 190 -14.23 7.15 -8.00
N VAL A 191 -13.14 6.62 -7.41
CA VAL A 191 -12.58 7.12 -6.15
C VAL A 191 -12.23 8.61 -6.26
N ALA A 192 -11.59 9.03 -7.34
CA ALA A 192 -11.25 10.44 -7.56
C ALA A 192 -12.49 11.35 -7.61
N VAL A 193 -13.60 10.88 -8.20
CA VAL A 193 -14.88 11.62 -8.23
C VAL A 193 -15.51 11.66 -6.84
N GLU A 194 -15.56 10.55 -6.12
CA GLU A 194 -16.09 10.46 -4.75
C GLU A 194 -15.32 11.38 -3.78
N LYS A 195 -13.99 11.44 -3.93
CA LYS A 195 -13.12 12.37 -3.18
C LYS A 195 -13.21 13.82 -3.70
N LYS A 196 -14.01 14.10 -4.74
CA LYS A 196 -14.19 15.42 -5.35
C LYS A 196 -12.89 16.07 -5.84
N ASN A 197 -11.89 15.24 -6.14
CA ASN A 197 -10.56 15.71 -6.53
C ASN A 197 -10.49 15.94 -8.05
N THR A 198 -10.77 17.18 -8.45
CA THR A 198 -10.77 17.60 -9.86
C THR A 198 -9.41 17.35 -10.54
N ASN A 199 -8.29 17.57 -9.83
CA ASN A 199 -6.96 17.41 -10.39
C ASN A 199 -6.64 15.92 -10.62
N MET A 200 -7.05 15.05 -9.71
CA MET A 200 -6.93 13.60 -9.87
C MET A 200 -7.79 13.10 -11.04
N VAL A 201 -9.04 13.55 -11.13
CA VAL A 201 -9.92 13.24 -12.28
C VAL A 201 -9.28 13.67 -13.60
N GLN A 202 -8.73 14.88 -13.67
CA GLN A 202 -8.04 15.37 -14.86
C GLN A 202 -6.82 14.52 -15.21
N LEU A 203 -6.00 14.16 -14.22
CA LEU A 203 -4.82 13.34 -14.39
C LEU A 203 -5.19 11.96 -14.97
N LEU A 204 -6.16 11.28 -14.35
CA LEU A 204 -6.61 9.96 -14.78
C LEU A 204 -7.17 9.97 -16.21
N LEU A 205 -8.00 10.98 -16.54
CA LEU A 205 -8.54 11.12 -17.89
C LEU A 205 -7.46 11.40 -18.93
N LYS A 206 -6.43 12.19 -18.57
CA LYS A 206 -5.26 12.45 -19.44
C LYS A 206 -4.49 11.15 -19.74
N HIS A 207 -4.45 10.22 -18.79
CA HIS A 207 -3.81 8.91 -18.95
C HIS A 207 -4.75 7.81 -19.44
N GLY A 208 -5.94 8.16 -19.97
CA GLY A 208 -6.82 7.24 -20.68
C GLY A 208 -7.79 6.46 -19.79
N ALA A 209 -8.06 6.89 -18.57
CA ALA A 209 -9.07 6.25 -17.72
C ALA A 209 -10.45 6.21 -18.41
N LYS A 210 -11.11 5.05 -18.37
CA LYS A 210 -12.42 4.82 -18.97
C LYS A 210 -13.50 5.55 -18.17
N ARG A 211 -14.30 6.38 -18.87
CA ARG A 211 -15.37 7.19 -18.26
C ARG A 211 -16.60 6.40 -17.88
N ASN A 212 -16.79 5.19 -18.43
CA ASN A 212 -17.99 4.38 -18.32
C ASN A 212 -17.86 3.19 -17.39
N VAL A 213 -16.80 3.15 -16.59
CA VAL A 213 -16.64 2.14 -15.53
C VAL A 213 -17.79 2.23 -14.52
N LYS A 214 -18.13 1.09 -13.90
CA LYS A 214 -19.20 1.02 -12.91
C LYS A 214 -18.66 0.38 -11.63
N ASN A 215 -19.04 0.94 -10.47
CA ASN A 215 -18.81 0.30 -9.19
C ASN A 215 -19.81 -0.85 -8.96
N ASN A 216 -19.71 -1.52 -7.82
CA ASN A 216 -20.59 -2.62 -7.42
C ASN A 216 -22.09 -2.23 -7.31
N THR A 217 -22.41 -0.94 -7.16
CA THR A 217 -23.79 -0.43 -7.14
C THR A 217 -24.29 0.01 -8.53
N GLY A 218 -23.48 -0.22 -9.57
CA GLY A 218 -23.78 0.15 -10.96
C GLY A 218 -23.61 1.63 -11.28
N GLN A 219 -23.08 2.43 -10.35
CA GLN A 219 -22.85 3.85 -10.55
C GLN A 219 -21.61 4.10 -11.42
N THR A 220 -21.72 5.06 -12.32
CA THR A 220 -20.63 5.55 -13.16
C THR A 220 -20.01 6.83 -12.58
N PRO A 221 -18.76 7.20 -12.93
CA PRO A 221 -18.17 8.48 -12.53
C PRO A 221 -19.08 9.68 -12.76
N ILE A 222 -19.76 9.74 -13.92
CA ILE A 222 -20.65 10.84 -14.25
C ILE A 222 -21.95 10.85 -13.43
N SER A 223 -22.52 9.67 -13.12
CA SER A 223 -23.71 9.59 -12.27
C SER A 223 -23.40 10.05 -10.84
N ILE A 224 -22.24 9.67 -10.30
CA ILE A 224 -21.76 10.13 -8.99
C ILE A 224 -21.50 11.65 -9.02
N ALA A 225 -20.81 12.16 -10.04
CA ALA A 225 -20.55 13.59 -10.16
C ALA A 225 -21.82 14.43 -10.23
N ARG A 226 -22.86 13.95 -10.93
CA ARG A 226 -24.17 14.61 -11.02
C ARG A 226 -24.93 14.57 -9.69
N SER A 227 -24.98 13.44 -9.02
CA SER A 227 -25.65 13.30 -7.71
C SER A 227 -25.01 14.21 -6.65
N GLN A 228 -23.69 14.39 -6.71
CA GLN A 228 -22.94 15.28 -5.82
C GLN A 228 -22.86 16.74 -6.31
N LYS A 229 -23.51 17.09 -7.42
CA LYS A 229 -23.54 18.44 -8.01
C LYS A 229 -22.15 19.00 -8.37
N LEU A 230 -21.22 18.14 -8.82
CA LEU A 230 -19.83 18.49 -9.15
C LEU A 230 -19.71 18.99 -10.60
N ALA A 231 -20.24 20.18 -10.90
CA ALA A 231 -20.37 20.72 -12.25
C ALA A 231 -19.06 20.71 -13.07
N LYS A 232 -17.92 21.03 -12.43
CA LYS A 232 -16.61 21.02 -13.10
C LYS A 232 -16.20 19.60 -13.52
N ILE A 233 -16.40 18.60 -12.66
CA ILE A 233 -16.09 17.20 -12.94
C ILE A 233 -17.05 16.66 -14.00
N VAL A 234 -18.37 16.97 -13.92
CA VAL A 234 -19.34 16.59 -14.96
C VAL A 234 -18.88 17.07 -16.33
N LYS A 235 -18.49 18.36 -16.46
CA LYS A 235 -17.99 18.93 -17.72
C LYS A 235 -16.75 18.20 -18.24
N MET A 236 -15.87 17.72 -17.35
CA MET A 236 -14.66 16.97 -17.74
C MET A 236 -15.01 15.56 -18.22
N LEU A 237 -15.99 14.91 -17.60
CA LEU A 237 -16.43 13.56 -17.96
C LEU A 237 -17.25 13.52 -19.24
N GLU A 238 -17.92 14.64 -19.63
CA GLU A 238 -18.70 14.77 -20.86
C GLU A 238 -17.84 15.10 -22.09
N LYS A 239 -16.65 15.67 -21.91
CA LYS A 239 -15.74 15.92 -23.03
C LYS A 239 -15.32 14.59 -23.65
N ARG A 240 -15.53 14.44 -24.97
CA ARG A 240 -15.03 13.32 -25.78
C ARG A 240 -13.52 13.41 -26.01
#